data_224036adc2978debde3be7b9acabdae1
#
_entry.id   224036adc2978debde3be7b9acabdae1
#
_cell.length_a   1.000
_cell.length_b   1.000
_cell.length_c   1.000
_cell.angle_alpha   90.00
_cell.angle_beta   90.00
_cell.angle_gamma   90.00
#
_symmetry.space_group_name_H-M   'P 1'
#
loop_
_entity.id
_entity.type
_entity.pdbx_description
1 polymer ?
#
loop_
_entity_poly.entity_id
_entity_poly.type
_entity_poly.pdbx_seq_one_letter_code
_entity_poly.pdbx_strand_id
1 'polypeptide(L)'
;GKNVYDEDVDPVALRRTVGQVFQAPNPFPKSIRENVAYGLRVQGKADAVDLDAEIERALRGAALWDEVSDQLDSSGLELSGGQQQRLCIARAIAPDPEVLLMDEPTSALDPVAASKIEELIDELVEEYTVVIVTHNMQQAARISDKTMVLLTGGELAEYDDTATIFEDPADPRVEDYITGKFG
;
A
#
# COMPACT_ATOMS: atom_id res chain seq x y z
N GLY A 1 -13.66 12.55 -13.69
CA GLY A 1 -12.60 12.75 -12.74
C GLY A 1 -11.90 14.09 -12.97
N LYS A 2 -11.20 14.58 -11.95
CA LYS A 2 -10.39 15.80 -12.03
C LYS A 2 -8.95 15.40 -12.34
N ASN A 3 -8.27 16.11 -13.27
CA ASN A 3 -6.87 15.83 -13.54
C ASN A 3 -6.02 16.36 -12.37
N VAL A 4 -5.18 15.52 -11.79
CA VAL A 4 -4.34 15.88 -10.63
C VAL A 4 -3.24 16.92 -10.97
N TYR A 5 -3.01 17.18 -12.25
CA TYR A 5 -2.05 18.18 -12.75
C TYR A 5 -2.70 19.51 -13.11
N ASP A 6 -4.04 19.66 -12.91
CA ASP A 6 -4.69 20.94 -13.17
C ASP A 6 -4.19 22.01 -12.18
N GLU A 7 -4.06 23.26 -12.65
CA GLU A 7 -3.49 24.37 -11.88
C GLU A 7 -4.28 24.70 -10.59
N ASP A 8 -5.56 24.32 -10.54
CA ASP A 8 -6.45 24.53 -9.39
C ASP A 8 -6.42 23.38 -8.36
N VAL A 9 -5.60 22.33 -8.58
CA VAL A 9 -5.43 21.26 -7.63
C VAL A 9 -4.40 21.64 -6.57
N ASP A 10 -4.84 21.67 -5.29
CA ASP A 10 -3.93 21.83 -4.17
C ASP A 10 -3.16 20.52 -3.91
N PRO A 11 -1.84 20.48 -4.11
CA PRO A 11 -1.05 19.27 -3.89
C PRO A 11 -1.05 18.79 -2.43
N VAL A 12 -1.24 19.70 -1.48
CA VAL A 12 -1.32 19.34 -0.05
C VAL A 12 -2.63 18.65 0.25
N ALA A 13 -3.75 19.17 -0.28
CA ALA A 13 -5.04 18.54 -0.17
C ALA A 13 -5.04 17.15 -0.82
N LEU A 14 -4.50 17.03 -2.04
CA LEU A 14 -4.37 15.75 -2.75
C LEU A 14 -3.58 14.72 -1.93
N ARG A 15 -2.42 15.10 -1.36
CA ARG A 15 -1.60 14.19 -0.54
C ARG A 15 -2.26 13.72 0.76
N ARG A 16 -3.33 14.38 1.20
CA ARG A 16 -4.12 13.94 2.36
C ARG A 16 -5.08 12.82 2.01
N THR A 17 -5.46 12.69 0.74
CA THR A 17 -6.37 11.65 0.25
C THR A 17 -5.63 10.40 -0.25
N VAL A 18 -4.29 10.45 -0.32
CA VAL A 18 -3.46 9.36 -0.82
C VAL A 18 -2.49 8.90 0.24
N GLY A 19 -2.64 7.66 0.71
CA GLY A 19 -1.65 6.97 1.54
C GLY A 19 -0.57 6.33 0.66
N GLN A 20 0.67 6.28 1.15
CA GLN A 20 1.78 5.64 0.43
C GLN A 20 2.53 4.66 1.33
N VAL A 21 2.77 3.47 0.80
CA VAL A 21 3.57 2.39 1.39
C VAL A 21 4.73 2.11 0.45
N PHE A 22 5.95 2.17 0.98
CA PHE A 22 7.19 1.99 0.20
C PHE A 22 7.64 0.53 0.19
N GLN A 23 8.47 0.18 -0.77
CA GLN A 23 9.06 -1.13 -0.98
C GLN A 23 9.80 -1.64 0.28
N ALA A 24 10.71 -0.82 0.82
CA ALA A 24 11.37 -1.13 2.08
C ALA A 24 10.57 -0.56 3.25
N PRO A 25 10.29 -1.34 4.31
CA PRO A 25 9.70 -0.82 5.52
C PRO A 25 10.50 0.39 6.04
N ASN A 26 9.81 1.48 6.31
CA ASN A 26 10.42 2.73 6.74
C ASN A 26 9.74 3.33 7.97
N PRO A 27 9.61 2.60 9.06
CA PRO A 27 9.06 3.17 10.28
C PRO A 27 9.94 4.34 10.75
N PHE A 28 9.31 5.36 11.31
CA PHE A 28 10.07 6.45 11.91
C PHE A 28 10.79 5.96 13.18
N PRO A 29 11.94 6.57 13.56
CA PRO A 29 12.64 6.27 14.79
C PRO A 29 11.86 6.82 16.03
N LYS A 30 10.66 6.30 16.20
CA LYS A 30 9.63 6.67 17.16
C LYS A 30 8.93 5.41 17.66
N SER A 31 8.08 5.56 18.69
CA SER A 31 7.27 4.45 19.16
C SER A 31 6.25 3.97 18.08
N ILE A 32 5.70 2.78 18.28
CA ILE A 32 4.62 2.23 17.44
C ILE A 32 3.45 3.22 17.41
N ARG A 33 3.00 3.67 18.60
CA ARG A 33 1.97 4.69 18.78
C ARG A 33 2.23 5.96 17.96
N GLU A 34 3.44 6.50 18.07
CA GLU A 34 3.81 7.74 17.39
C GLU A 34 3.92 7.59 15.88
N ASN A 35 4.31 6.41 15.39
CA ASN A 35 4.30 6.10 13.95
C ASN A 35 2.88 6.21 13.39
N VAL A 36 1.91 5.55 14.02
CA VAL A 36 0.51 5.55 13.57
C VAL A 36 -0.11 6.94 13.70
N ALA A 37 0.09 7.61 14.83
CA ALA A 37 -0.47 8.94 15.11
C ALA A 37 0.10 10.05 14.21
N TYR A 38 1.21 9.82 13.53
CA TYR A 38 1.94 10.86 12.79
C TYR A 38 1.08 11.56 11.74
N GLY A 39 0.39 10.79 10.89
CA GLY A 39 -0.46 11.34 9.83
C GLY A 39 -1.61 12.19 10.39
N LEU A 40 -2.25 11.74 11.45
CA LEU A 40 -3.33 12.45 12.13
C LEU A 40 -2.84 13.80 12.72
N ARG A 41 -1.64 13.81 13.32
CA ARG A 41 -1.03 15.02 13.86
C ARG A 41 -0.66 16.02 12.77
N VAL A 42 -0.04 15.56 11.68
CA VAL A 42 0.33 16.44 10.55
C VAL A 42 -0.90 17.03 9.86
N GLN A 43 -2.01 16.29 9.80
CA GLN A 43 -3.27 16.79 9.26
C GLN A 43 -4.05 17.68 10.24
N GLY A 44 -3.60 17.84 11.50
CA GLY A 44 -4.30 18.60 12.53
C GLY A 44 -5.59 17.94 13.01
N LYS A 45 -5.74 16.62 12.79
CA LYS A 45 -6.92 15.84 13.21
C LYS A 45 -6.78 15.27 14.63
N ALA A 46 -5.55 15.18 15.17
CA ALA A 46 -5.27 14.47 16.41
C ALA A 46 -6.04 15.00 17.65
N ASP A 47 -6.34 16.31 17.69
CA ASP A 47 -7.10 16.91 18.79
C ASP A 47 -8.63 16.83 18.60
N ALA A 48 -9.07 16.42 17.40
CA ALA A 48 -10.49 16.36 17.04
C ALA A 48 -11.09 14.94 17.16
N VAL A 49 -10.25 13.92 17.39
CA VAL A 49 -10.61 12.50 17.46
C VAL A 49 -10.09 11.86 18.75
N ASP A 50 -10.67 10.72 19.12
CA ASP A 50 -10.05 9.85 20.13
C ASP A 50 -8.81 9.19 19.50
N LEU A 51 -7.64 9.76 19.79
CA LEU A 51 -6.38 9.34 19.17
C LEU A 51 -6.04 7.88 19.48
N ASP A 52 -6.37 7.38 20.67
CA ASP A 52 -6.09 5.99 21.04
C ASP A 52 -7.01 5.02 20.29
N ALA A 53 -8.28 5.37 20.11
CA ALA A 53 -9.21 4.60 19.31
C ALA A 53 -8.79 4.56 17.83
N GLU A 54 -8.31 5.68 17.27
CA GLU A 54 -7.82 5.73 15.89
C GLU A 54 -6.53 4.92 15.69
N ILE A 55 -5.63 4.92 16.67
CA ILE A 55 -4.42 4.08 16.64
C ILE A 55 -4.80 2.60 16.68
N GLU A 56 -5.71 2.21 17.58
CA GLU A 56 -6.21 0.83 17.63
C GLU A 56 -6.87 0.43 16.30
N ARG A 57 -7.76 1.26 15.76
CA ARG A 57 -8.41 1.02 14.46
C ARG A 57 -7.39 0.77 13.35
N ALA A 58 -6.40 1.65 13.23
CA ALA A 58 -5.38 1.54 12.18
C ALA A 58 -4.48 0.31 12.37
N LEU A 59 -4.12 -0.04 13.61
CA LEU A 59 -3.32 -1.25 13.88
C LEU A 59 -4.13 -2.54 13.64
N ARG A 60 -5.43 -2.53 13.93
CA ARG A 60 -6.33 -3.65 13.58
C ARG A 60 -6.49 -3.78 12.07
N GLY A 61 -6.76 -2.66 11.38
CA GLY A 61 -6.84 -2.61 9.91
C GLY A 61 -5.53 -2.98 9.19
N ALA A 62 -4.40 -3.00 9.89
CA ALA A 62 -3.12 -3.50 9.40
C ALA A 62 -2.77 -4.90 9.96
N ALA A 63 -3.71 -5.62 10.57
CA ALA A 63 -3.53 -6.93 11.21
C ALA A 63 -2.31 -6.99 12.16
N LEU A 64 -2.04 -5.90 12.90
CA LEU A 64 -0.86 -5.78 13.76
C LEU A 64 -1.23 -5.63 15.24
N TRP A 65 -2.46 -5.20 15.58
CA TRP A 65 -2.88 -4.89 16.94
C TRP A 65 -2.58 -5.98 17.96
N ASP A 66 -2.95 -7.22 17.66
CA ASP A 66 -2.82 -8.34 18.60
C ASP A 66 -1.37 -8.71 18.91
N GLU A 67 -0.43 -8.28 18.06
CA GLU A 67 1.00 -8.52 18.25
C GLU A 67 1.70 -7.39 19.03
N VAL A 68 1.10 -6.17 19.09
CA VAL A 68 1.80 -4.98 19.64
C VAL A 68 1.00 -4.18 20.67
N SER A 69 -0.24 -4.57 20.98
CA SER A 69 -1.14 -3.81 21.85
C SER A 69 -0.59 -3.56 23.27
N ASP A 70 0.27 -4.45 23.76
CA ASP A 70 0.91 -4.36 25.07
C ASP A 70 2.25 -3.61 25.07
N GLN A 71 2.74 -3.19 23.87
CA GLN A 71 4.05 -2.54 23.70
C GLN A 71 4.01 -1.32 22.76
N LEU A 72 2.90 -0.58 22.74
CA LEU A 72 2.72 0.58 21.85
C LEU A 72 3.77 1.69 22.00
N ASP A 73 4.39 1.79 23.17
CA ASP A 73 5.43 2.77 23.46
C ASP A 73 6.85 2.28 23.11
N SER A 74 7.00 1.01 22.69
CA SER A 74 8.27 0.47 22.19
C SER A 74 8.59 1.05 20.82
N SER A 75 9.89 1.02 20.46
CA SER A 75 10.36 1.51 19.16
C SER A 75 9.80 0.70 17.99
N GLY A 76 9.23 1.39 16.98
CA GLY A 76 8.82 0.74 15.75
C GLY A 76 9.95 0.07 14.98
N LEU A 77 11.21 0.45 15.24
CA LEU A 77 12.40 -0.15 14.63
C LEU A 77 12.77 -1.51 15.22
N GLU A 78 12.24 -1.87 16.40
CA GLU A 78 12.49 -3.16 17.05
C GLU A 78 11.59 -4.28 16.53
N LEU A 79 10.59 -3.95 15.72
CA LEU A 79 9.69 -4.90 15.08
C LEU A 79 10.41 -5.72 13.99
N SER A 80 9.92 -6.93 13.72
CA SER A 80 10.35 -7.72 12.56
C SER A 80 10.03 -7.02 11.23
N GLY A 81 10.67 -7.38 10.12
CA GLY A 81 10.44 -6.76 8.82
C GLY A 81 8.97 -6.76 8.40
N GLY A 82 8.27 -7.87 8.55
CA GLY A 82 6.83 -7.97 8.25
C GLY A 82 5.97 -7.12 9.18
N GLN A 83 6.31 -7.04 10.47
CA GLN A 83 5.63 -6.16 11.42
C GLN A 83 5.89 -4.67 11.09
N GLN A 84 7.13 -4.32 10.71
CA GLN A 84 7.46 -2.96 10.29
C GLN A 84 6.66 -2.56 9.04
N GLN A 85 6.49 -3.46 8.08
CA GLN A 85 5.68 -3.19 6.88
C GLN A 85 4.21 -2.96 7.26
N ARG A 86 3.64 -3.81 8.12
CA ARG A 86 2.27 -3.62 8.63
C ARG A 86 2.14 -2.33 9.45
N LEU A 87 3.18 -1.94 10.20
CA LEU A 87 3.20 -0.63 10.87
C LEU A 87 3.19 0.53 9.86
N CYS A 88 3.92 0.42 8.76
CA CYS A 88 3.88 1.42 7.67
C CYS A 88 2.50 1.48 7.00
N ILE A 89 1.81 0.34 6.84
CA ILE A 89 0.43 0.29 6.35
C ILE A 89 -0.51 0.96 7.38
N ALA A 90 -0.42 0.60 8.68
CA ALA A 90 -1.21 1.25 9.73
C ALA A 90 -1.04 2.78 9.73
N ARG A 91 0.20 3.26 9.58
CA ARG A 91 0.51 4.68 9.45
C ARG A 91 -0.14 5.32 8.23
N ALA A 92 -0.22 4.60 7.10
CA ALA A 92 -0.81 5.09 5.87
C ALA A 92 -2.33 5.16 5.92
N ILE A 93 -3.00 4.20 6.60
CA ILE A 93 -4.47 4.15 6.71
C ILE A 93 -5.03 4.96 7.89
N ALA A 94 -4.22 5.29 8.90
CA ALA A 94 -4.67 6.05 10.06
C ALA A 94 -5.36 7.40 9.71
N PRO A 95 -4.88 8.18 8.72
CA PRO A 95 -5.55 9.41 8.29
C PRO A 95 -6.83 9.21 7.50
N ASP A 96 -7.22 7.97 7.21
CA ASP A 96 -8.37 7.61 6.39
C ASP A 96 -8.28 8.16 4.95
N PRO A 97 -7.33 7.65 4.14
CA PRO A 97 -7.15 8.07 2.75
C PRO A 97 -8.22 7.44 1.83
N GLU A 98 -8.41 8.01 0.63
CA GLU A 98 -9.26 7.41 -0.41
C GLU A 98 -8.51 6.37 -1.26
N VAL A 99 -7.20 6.54 -1.38
CA VAL A 99 -6.33 5.70 -2.22
C VAL A 99 -5.08 5.29 -1.45
N LEU A 100 -4.70 4.03 -1.57
CA LEU A 100 -3.41 3.50 -1.09
C LEU A 100 -2.51 3.15 -2.27
N LEU A 101 -1.37 3.80 -2.36
CA LEU A 101 -0.31 3.45 -3.30
C LEU A 101 0.71 2.56 -2.59
N MET A 102 0.94 1.36 -3.11
CA MET A 102 1.90 0.41 -2.56
C MET A 102 2.97 0.08 -3.60
N ASP A 103 4.21 0.40 -3.29
CA ASP A 103 5.35 0.15 -4.16
C ASP A 103 6.04 -1.14 -3.70
N GLU A 104 5.88 -2.22 -4.46
CA GLU A 104 6.42 -3.56 -4.18
C GLU A 104 6.32 -3.99 -2.70
N PRO A 105 5.12 -3.96 -2.07
CA PRO A 105 4.96 -4.03 -0.63
C PRO A 105 5.45 -5.32 0.02
N THR A 106 5.75 -6.35 -0.76
CA THR A 106 6.15 -7.68 -0.29
C THR A 106 7.59 -8.07 -0.68
N SER A 107 8.25 -7.32 -1.57
CA SER A 107 9.52 -7.72 -2.20
C SER A 107 10.69 -7.87 -1.21
N ALA A 108 10.67 -7.14 -0.10
CA ALA A 108 11.71 -7.17 0.93
C ALA A 108 11.41 -8.17 2.07
N LEU A 109 10.35 -8.98 1.94
CA LEU A 109 9.85 -9.85 3.00
C LEU A 109 10.09 -11.33 2.70
N ASP A 110 10.16 -12.14 3.75
CA ASP A 110 10.11 -13.59 3.60
C ASP A 110 8.72 -14.06 3.12
N PRO A 111 8.60 -15.28 2.57
CA PRO A 111 7.34 -15.74 1.96
C PRO A 111 6.14 -15.76 2.92
N VAL A 112 6.37 -16.01 4.22
CA VAL A 112 5.29 -16.07 5.22
C VAL A 112 4.78 -14.65 5.51
N ALA A 113 5.69 -13.70 5.69
CA ALA A 113 5.34 -12.30 5.89
C ALA A 113 4.69 -11.71 4.62
N ALA A 114 5.16 -12.08 3.43
CA ALA A 114 4.58 -11.66 2.16
C ALA A 114 3.12 -12.14 2.00
N SER A 115 2.83 -13.41 2.34
CA SER A 115 1.45 -13.95 2.29
C SER A 115 0.51 -13.17 3.22
N LYS A 116 0.96 -12.83 4.43
CA LYS A 116 0.16 -12.03 5.36
C LYS A 116 -0.14 -10.61 4.83
N ILE A 117 0.78 -10.01 4.08
CA ILE A 117 0.53 -8.72 3.44
C ILE A 117 -0.46 -8.86 2.28
N GLU A 118 -0.40 -9.94 1.49
CA GLU A 118 -1.38 -10.20 0.43
C GLU A 118 -2.79 -10.41 1.01
N GLU A 119 -2.93 -11.21 2.05
CA GLU A 119 -4.20 -11.39 2.78
C GLU A 119 -4.74 -10.05 3.32
N LEU A 120 -3.86 -9.22 3.87
CA LEU A 120 -4.21 -7.88 4.34
C LEU A 120 -4.66 -6.96 3.20
N ILE A 121 -4.05 -7.05 2.02
CA ILE A 121 -4.46 -6.26 0.84
C ILE A 121 -5.88 -6.65 0.41
N ASP A 122 -6.22 -7.94 0.43
CA ASP A 122 -7.58 -8.43 0.11
C ASP A 122 -8.64 -7.87 1.10
N GLU A 123 -8.27 -7.61 2.35
CA GLU A 123 -9.16 -6.94 3.32
C GLU A 123 -9.25 -5.42 3.05
N LEU A 124 -8.12 -4.78 2.72
CA LEU A 124 -8.06 -3.33 2.50
C LEU A 124 -8.83 -2.85 1.26
N VAL A 125 -8.98 -3.68 0.23
CA VAL A 125 -9.74 -3.31 -0.99
C VAL A 125 -11.24 -3.13 -0.74
N GLU A 126 -11.76 -3.65 0.38
CA GLU A 126 -13.16 -3.43 0.77
C GLU A 126 -13.41 -1.97 1.21
N GLU A 127 -12.38 -1.27 1.69
CA GLU A 127 -12.49 0.10 2.22
C GLU A 127 -11.77 1.14 1.36
N TYR A 128 -10.68 0.75 0.67
CA TYR A 128 -9.77 1.65 -0.04
C TYR A 128 -9.61 1.28 -1.51
N THR A 129 -9.36 2.27 -2.36
CA THR A 129 -8.82 2.01 -3.69
C THR A 129 -7.34 1.71 -3.57
N VAL A 130 -6.91 0.47 -3.82
CA VAL A 130 -5.51 0.06 -3.70
C VAL A 130 -4.86 0.02 -5.07
N VAL A 131 -3.72 0.68 -5.22
CA VAL A 131 -2.88 0.65 -6.42
C VAL A 131 -1.52 0.08 -6.04
N ILE A 132 -1.13 -1.04 -6.65
CA ILE A 132 0.10 -1.75 -6.35
C ILE A 132 1.04 -1.70 -7.55
N VAL A 133 2.28 -1.31 -7.32
CA VAL A 133 3.37 -1.53 -8.28
C VAL A 133 4.08 -2.82 -7.89
N THR A 134 4.19 -3.76 -8.82
CA THR A 134 4.92 -5.01 -8.61
C THR A 134 5.55 -5.51 -9.92
N HIS A 135 6.69 -6.15 -9.81
CA HIS A 135 7.28 -6.91 -10.90
C HIS A 135 6.95 -8.42 -10.81
N ASN A 136 6.22 -8.83 -9.79
CA ASN A 136 5.80 -10.22 -9.58
C ASN A 136 4.47 -10.48 -10.29
N MET A 137 4.54 -11.08 -11.50
CA MET A 137 3.37 -11.40 -12.31
C MET A 137 2.38 -12.32 -11.60
N GLN A 138 2.88 -13.27 -10.79
CA GLN A 138 2.01 -14.19 -10.06
C GLN A 138 1.24 -13.46 -8.94
N GLN A 139 1.85 -12.47 -8.31
CA GLN A 139 1.18 -11.63 -7.34
C GLN A 139 0.10 -10.78 -8.04
N ALA A 140 0.44 -10.07 -9.11
CA ALA A 140 -0.52 -9.28 -9.87
C ALA A 140 -1.73 -10.13 -10.31
N ALA A 141 -1.49 -11.32 -10.85
CA ALA A 141 -2.55 -12.23 -11.29
C ALA A 141 -3.47 -12.72 -10.15
N ARG A 142 -2.96 -12.76 -8.90
CA ARG A 142 -3.75 -13.25 -7.75
C ARG A 142 -4.61 -12.19 -7.10
N ILE A 143 -4.03 -10.98 -6.89
CA ILE A 143 -4.60 -10.00 -5.95
C ILE A 143 -5.18 -8.76 -6.64
N SER A 144 -5.11 -8.63 -7.98
CA SER A 144 -5.64 -7.44 -8.65
C SER A 144 -6.85 -7.72 -9.52
N ASP A 145 -7.83 -6.83 -9.49
CA ASP A 145 -8.99 -6.85 -10.39
C ASP A 145 -8.60 -6.37 -11.79
N LYS A 146 -7.77 -5.33 -11.85
CA LYS A 146 -7.28 -4.72 -13.09
C LYS A 146 -5.77 -4.62 -13.07
N THR A 147 -5.17 -4.86 -14.23
CA THR A 147 -3.73 -4.78 -14.42
C THR A 147 -3.37 -3.75 -15.50
N MET A 148 -2.39 -2.92 -15.17
CA MET A 148 -1.78 -1.96 -16.08
C MET A 148 -0.35 -2.41 -16.37
N VAL A 149 -0.01 -2.62 -17.64
CA VAL A 149 1.34 -3.00 -18.05
C VAL A 149 2.08 -1.80 -18.60
N LEU A 150 3.16 -1.42 -17.91
CA LEU A 150 4.06 -0.36 -18.31
C LEU A 150 5.36 -0.95 -18.84
N LEU A 151 5.75 -0.55 -20.04
CA LEU A 151 7.00 -0.96 -20.68
C LEU A 151 8.12 0.06 -20.41
N THR A 152 9.34 -0.28 -20.86
CA THR A 152 10.52 0.56 -20.70
C THR A 152 10.25 1.99 -21.20
N GLY A 153 10.61 2.97 -20.37
CA GLY A 153 10.33 4.38 -20.64
C GLY A 153 8.98 4.88 -20.14
N GLY A 154 8.19 4.03 -19.45
CA GLY A 154 6.89 4.42 -18.89
C GLY A 154 5.76 4.42 -19.93
N GLU A 155 5.94 3.75 -21.06
CA GLU A 155 4.89 3.58 -22.06
C GLU A 155 3.79 2.66 -21.52
N LEU A 156 2.56 3.14 -21.51
CA LEU A 156 1.39 2.31 -21.23
C LEU A 156 1.13 1.39 -22.43
N ALA A 157 1.40 0.09 -22.26
CA ALA A 157 1.13 -0.90 -23.28
C ALA A 157 -0.33 -1.36 -23.24
N GLU A 158 -0.84 -1.73 -22.07
CA GLU A 158 -2.20 -2.23 -21.92
C GLU A 158 -2.75 -1.96 -20.53
N TYR A 159 -4.09 -1.82 -20.41
CA TYR A 159 -4.83 -1.71 -19.16
C TYR A 159 -6.19 -2.34 -19.31
N ASP A 160 -6.43 -3.44 -18.62
CA ASP A 160 -7.72 -4.17 -18.68
C ASP A 160 -7.93 -4.99 -17.39
N ASP A 161 -9.01 -5.78 -17.37
CA ASP A 161 -9.23 -6.79 -16.35
C ASP A 161 -8.03 -7.75 -16.28
N THR A 162 -7.62 -8.10 -15.08
CA THR A 162 -6.41 -8.92 -14.87
C THR A 162 -6.47 -10.24 -15.63
N ALA A 163 -7.64 -10.90 -15.65
CA ALA A 163 -7.81 -12.14 -16.41
C ALA A 163 -7.51 -11.93 -17.91
N THR A 164 -8.00 -10.84 -18.53
CA THR A 164 -7.74 -10.51 -19.92
C THR A 164 -6.24 -10.32 -20.17
N ILE A 165 -5.57 -9.52 -19.33
CA ILE A 165 -4.13 -9.25 -19.47
C ILE A 165 -3.31 -10.54 -19.42
N PHE A 166 -3.66 -11.50 -18.56
CA PHE A 166 -2.87 -12.71 -18.38
C PHE A 166 -3.25 -13.87 -19.31
N GLU A 167 -4.48 -13.89 -19.85
CA GLU A 167 -4.99 -15.00 -20.70
C GLU A 167 -4.97 -14.66 -22.18
N ASP A 168 -5.33 -13.41 -22.57
CA ASP A 168 -5.50 -12.99 -23.97
C ASP A 168 -5.15 -11.50 -24.15
N PRO A 169 -3.90 -11.08 -23.90
CA PRO A 169 -3.49 -9.69 -24.03
C PRO A 169 -3.57 -9.22 -25.48
N ALA A 170 -4.05 -7.98 -25.69
CA ALA A 170 -4.20 -7.40 -27.02
C ALA A 170 -2.86 -6.94 -27.63
N ASP A 171 -1.88 -6.53 -26.79
CA ASP A 171 -0.54 -6.12 -27.23
C ASP A 171 0.42 -7.32 -27.19
N PRO A 172 1.02 -7.75 -28.32
CA PRO A 172 1.98 -8.86 -28.35
C PRO A 172 3.19 -8.65 -27.43
N ARG A 173 3.56 -7.41 -27.13
CA ARG A 173 4.67 -7.11 -26.20
C ARG A 173 4.31 -7.46 -24.75
N VAL A 174 3.02 -7.37 -24.41
CA VAL A 174 2.50 -7.79 -23.10
C VAL A 174 2.54 -9.33 -23.00
N GLU A 175 2.16 -10.05 -24.07
CA GLU A 175 2.30 -11.51 -24.11
C GLU A 175 3.76 -11.96 -23.93
N ASP A 176 4.70 -11.32 -24.63
CA ASP A 176 6.13 -11.60 -24.49
C ASP A 176 6.64 -11.29 -23.07
N TYR A 177 6.13 -10.19 -22.46
CA TYR A 177 6.47 -9.81 -21.09
C TYR A 177 5.99 -10.86 -20.08
N ILE A 178 4.74 -11.29 -20.14
CA ILE A 178 4.14 -12.25 -19.21
C ILE A 178 4.77 -13.64 -19.38
N THR A 179 5.07 -14.04 -20.60
CA THR A 179 5.64 -15.37 -20.89
C THR A 179 7.16 -15.43 -20.71
N GLY A 180 7.82 -14.30 -20.39
CA GLY A 180 9.26 -14.25 -20.21
C GLY A 180 10.06 -14.42 -21.49
N LYS A 181 9.47 -14.17 -22.65
CA LYS A 181 10.11 -14.28 -23.98
C LYS A 181 10.90 -13.02 -24.37
N PHE A 182 11.46 -12.30 -23.40
CA PHE A 182 12.36 -11.20 -23.71
C PHE A 182 13.67 -11.73 -24.26
N GLY A 183 13.88 -11.53 -25.51
CA GLY A 183 15.15 -11.71 -26.20
C GLY A 183 15.81 -10.39 -26.53
#